data_ad1eccd2517b666cb3213ccf2f056ed1
#
_entry.id   ad1eccd2517b666cb3213ccf2f056ed1
#
_cell.length_a   1.000
_cell.length_b   1.000
_cell.length_c   1.000
_cell.angle_alpha   90.00
_cell.angle_beta   90.00
_cell.angle_gamma   90.00
#
_symmetry.space_group_name_H-M   'P 1'
#
loop_
_entity.id
_entity.type
_entity.pdbx_description
1 polymer ?
#
loop_
_entity_poly.entity_id
_entity_poly.type
_entity_poly.pdbx_seq_one_letter_code
_entity_poly.pdbx_strand_id
1 'polypeptide(L)'
;MYSEYLLIGEVLRPQGVRGQVKVRPDTDDPARFLKLETVYLKTGDQYRPVSIAEAESRTDGFVYCVLDHAQNRDQAEKQRGLLLYVDRAHAVELEEGQYFISDLLECRVRDQKGNALGIIEDVLQPGANDVYQIKCPDGRRMYLPVLPFVIKQVDIKAGDIVVDEERLPEVAVFED
;
A
#
# COMPACT_ATOMS: atom_id res chain seq x y z
N MET A 1 1.44 8.41 4.94
CA MET A 1 0.37 9.11 5.75
C MET A 1 -0.72 8.12 6.14
N TYR A 2 -1.16 8.11 7.39
CA TYR A 2 -2.22 7.22 7.86
C TYR A 2 -3.50 7.38 7.04
N SER A 3 -3.96 6.31 6.40
CA SER A 3 -5.20 6.28 5.62
C SER A 3 -6.20 5.31 6.23
N GLU A 4 -7.47 5.69 6.31
CA GLU A 4 -8.56 4.79 6.73
C GLU A 4 -8.89 3.73 5.68
N TYR A 5 -8.48 3.97 4.43
CA TYR A 5 -8.69 3.07 3.30
C TYR A 5 -7.35 2.68 2.68
N LEU A 6 -7.21 1.40 2.37
CA LEU A 6 -6.00 0.81 1.82
C LEU A 6 -6.27 0.28 0.42
N LEU A 7 -5.40 0.63 -0.53
CA LEU A 7 -5.44 0.12 -1.90
C LEU A 7 -5.21 -1.39 -1.89
N ILE A 8 -6.05 -2.13 -2.61
CA ILE A 8 -5.92 -3.59 -2.75
C ILE A 8 -5.89 -4.08 -4.20
N GLY A 9 -6.16 -3.21 -5.16
CA GLY A 9 -6.09 -3.60 -6.56
C GLY A 9 -6.60 -2.56 -7.53
N GLU A 10 -6.43 -2.86 -8.82
CA GLU A 10 -6.86 -2.05 -9.95
C GLU A 10 -7.62 -2.89 -10.97
N VAL A 11 -8.75 -2.37 -11.44
CA VAL A 11 -9.53 -2.99 -12.51
C VAL A 11 -8.84 -2.76 -13.86
N LEU A 12 -8.40 -3.84 -14.49
CA LEU A 12 -7.68 -3.76 -15.76
C LEU A 12 -8.61 -3.70 -16.98
N ARG A 13 -9.60 -4.60 -17.03
CA ARG A 13 -10.50 -4.77 -18.17
C ARG A 13 -11.67 -5.68 -17.83
N PRO A 14 -12.76 -5.64 -18.65
CA PRO A 14 -13.81 -6.65 -18.59
C PRO A 14 -13.29 -8.05 -18.87
N GLN A 15 -13.95 -9.04 -18.28
CA GLN A 15 -13.73 -10.45 -18.53
C GLN A 15 -15.05 -11.10 -18.97
N GLY A 16 -15.07 -11.62 -20.21
CA GLY A 16 -16.29 -12.21 -20.77
C GLY A 16 -17.41 -11.19 -20.99
N VAL A 17 -18.67 -11.61 -20.86
CA VAL A 17 -19.86 -10.83 -21.21
C VAL A 17 -20.84 -10.60 -20.04
N ARG A 18 -20.57 -11.20 -18.87
CA ARG A 18 -21.49 -11.21 -17.72
C ARG A 18 -21.18 -10.18 -16.64
N GLY A 19 -20.46 -9.11 -16.98
CA GLY A 19 -20.13 -8.06 -16.03
C GLY A 19 -18.90 -8.32 -15.17
N GLN A 20 -18.23 -9.45 -15.34
CA GLN A 20 -16.99 -9.75 -14.63
C GLN A 20 -15.83 -8.87 -15.11
N VAL A 21 -14.96 -8.47 -14.20
CA VAL A 21 -13.73 -7.73 -14.48
C VAL A 21 -12.50 -8.50 -14.04
N LYS A 22 -11.37 -8.25 -14.73
CA LYS A 22 -10.05 -8.69 -14.33
C LYS A 22 -9.41 -7.60 -13.48
N VAL A 23 -8.97 -7.95 -12.28
CA VAL A 23 -8.33 -7.06 -11.31
C VAL A 23 -6.88 -7.48 -11.13
N ARG A 24 -5.97 -6.52 -11.20
CA ARG A 24 -4.59 -6.69 -10.73
C ARG A 24 -4.59 -6.44 -9.21
N PRO A 25 -4.30 -7.46 -8.40
CA PRO A 25 -4.23 -7.27 -6.96
C PRO A 25 -2.98 -6.46 -6.59
N ASP A 26 -3.12 -5.60 -5.60
CA ASP A 26 -2.04 -4.87 -4.93
C ASP A 26 -2.00 -5.35 -3.47
N THR A 27 -1.72 -6.63 -3.31
CA THR A 27 -1.67 -7.34 -2.03
C THR A 27 -0.88 -8.64 -2.19
N ASP A 28 -0.17 -9.03 -1.15
CA ASP A 28 0.59 -10.28 -1.09
C ASP A 28 -0.32 -11.52 -1.03
N ASP A 29 -1.58 -11.34 -0.62
CA ASP A 29 -2.59 -12.40 -0.59
C ASP A 29 -3.80 -12.04 -1.46
N PRO A 30 -3.79 -12.39 -2.77
CA PRO A 30 -4.93 -12.18 -3.65
C PRO A 30 -6.20 -12.96 -3.24
N ALA A 31 -6.05 -14.05 -2.48
CA ALA A 31 -7.20 -14.85 -2.02
C ALA A 31 -8.09 -14.08 -1.02
N ARG A 32 -7.61 -12.99 -0.43
CA ARG A 32 -8.42 -12.11 0.41
C ARG A 32 -9.67 -11.57 -0.28
N PHE A 33 -9.61 -11.36 -1.60
CA PHE A 33 -10.77 -10.89 -2.38
C PHE A 33 -11.97 -11.83 -2.29
N LEU A 34 -11.75 -13.14 -2.09
CA LEU A 34 -12.83 -14.14 -1.96
C LEU A 34 -13.66 -13.97 -0.66
N LYS A 35 -13.12 -13.26 0.32
CA LYS A 35 -13.77 -13.03 1.62
C LYS A 35 -14.44 -11.66 1.72
N LEU A 36 -14.24 -10.79 0.72
CA LEU A 36 -14.79 -9.45 0.72
C LEU A 36 -16.20 -9.45 0.13
N GLU A 37 -17.11 -8.74 0.77
CA GLU A 37 -18.45 -8.45 0.26
C GLU A 37 -18.56 -7.00 -0.22
N THR A 38 -17.69 -6.13 0.26
CA THR A 38 -17.64 -4.71 -0.06
C THR A 38 -16.20 -4.28 -0.31
N VAL A 39 -16.02 -3.46 -1.33
CA VAL A 39 -14.81 -2.69 -1.60
C VAL A 39 -15.19 -1.22 -1.78
N TYR A 40 -14.20 -0.34 -1.75
CA TYR A 40 -14.44 1.09 -1.88
C TYR A 40 -13.78 1.60 -3.16
N LEU A 41 -14.49 2.49 -3.86
CA LEU A 41 -13.97 3.23 -5.01
C LEU A 41 -13.70 4.66 -4.59
N LYS A 42 -12.51 5.18 -4.93
CA LYS A 42 -12.16 6.57 -4.65
C LYS A 42 -12.66 7.48 -5.76
N THR A 43 -13.39 8.53 -5.41
CA THR A 43 -13.82 9.60 -6.31
C THR A 43 -13.50 10.94 -5.67
N GLY A 44 -12.48 11.63 -6.18
CA GLY A 44 -11.91 12.80 -5.50
C GLY A 44 -11.36 12.38 -4.12
N ASP A 45 -11.85 13.03 -3.07
CA ASP A 45 -11.46 12.74 -1.68
C ASP A 45 -12.45 11.80 -0.95
N GLN A 46 -13.46 11.30 -1.66
CA GLN A 46 -14.49 10.43 -1.08
C GLN A 46 -14.31 8.98 -1.50
N TYR A 47 -14.64 8.08 -0.57
CA TYR A 47 -14.67 6.64 -0.78
C TYR A 47 -16.12 6.15 -0.80
N ARG A 48 -16.54 5.57 -1.92
CA ARG A 48 -17.89 5.02 -2.12
C ARG A 48 -17.84 3.50 -2.00
N PRO A 49 -18.63 2.88 -1.09
CA PRO A 49 -18.73 1.43 -1.02
C PRO A 49 -19.44 0.87 -2.27
N VAL A 50 -18.95 -0.24 -2.77
CA VAL A 50 -19.57 -1.05 -3.83
C VAL A 50 -19.49 -2.52 -3.47
N SER A 51 -20.48 -3.30 -3.92
CA SER A 51 -20.47 -4.75 -3.74
C SER A 51 -19.36 -5.39 -4.58
N ILE A 52 -18.77 -6.45 -4.03
CA ILE A 52 -17.92 -7.38 -4.77
C ILE A 52 -18.53 -8.77 -4.65
N ALA A 53 -18.68 -9.46 -5.76
CA ALA A 53 -19.27 -10.79 -5.82
C ALA A 53 -18.52 -11.68 -6.82
N GLU A 54 -18.76 -12.99 -6.74
CA GLU A 54 -18.19 -13.99 -7.65
C GLU A 54 -16.67 -13.87 -7.78
N ALA A 55 -15.99 -13.50 -6.68
CA ALA A 55 -14.56 -13.33 -6.68
C ALA A 55 -13.83 -14.67 -6.79
N GLU A 56 -12.89 -14.76 -7.72
CA GLU A 56 -11.99 -15.91 -7.89
C GLU A 56 -10.55 -15.42 -8.09
N SER A 57 -9.61 -16.06 -7.42
CA SER A 57 -8.17 -15.87 -7.67
C SER A 57 -7.69 -16.99 -8.56
N ARG A 58 -6.98 -16.65 -9.64
CA ARG A 58 -6.47 -17.62 -10.60
C ARG A 58 -4.95 -17.74 -10.51
N THR A 59 -4.44 -18.81 -11.09
CA THR A 59 -3.00 -19.11 -11.13
C THR A 59 -2.17 -18.10 -11.94
N ASP A 60 -2.82 -17.24 -12.72
CA ASP A 60 -2.18 -16.14 -13.44
C ASP A 60 -1.88 -14.93 -12.55
N GLY A 61 -2.18 -15.00 -11.24
CA GLY A 61 -1.92 -13.94 -10.27
C GLY A 61 -2.96 -12.82 -10.26
N PHE A 62 -4.05 -12.95 -11.02
CA PHE A 62 -5.12 -11.95 -11.07
C PHE A 62 -6.37 -12.43 -10.33
N VAL A 63 -7.19 -11.45 -9.97
CA VAL A 63 -8.52 -11.69 -9.40
C VAL A 63 -9.58 -11.36 -10.44
N TYR A 64 -10.64 -12.16 -10.46
CA TYR A 64 -11.80 -11.98 -11.32
C TYR A 64 -13.02 -11.84 -10.44
N CYS A 65 -13.82 -10.80 -10.63
CA CYS A 65 -14.99 -10.55 -9.80
C CYS A 65 -16.03 -9.70 -10.53
N VAL A 66 -17.23 -9.64 -9.96
CA VAL A 66 -18.28 -8.72 -10.35
C VAL A 66 -18.35 -7.57 -9.34
N LEU A 67 -18.27 -6.35 -9.82
CA LEU A 67 -18.34 -5.14 -9.00
C LEU A 67 -19.65 -4.40 -9.26
N ASP A 68 -20.24 -3.87 -8.16
CA ASP A 68 -21.42 -3.00 -8.22
C ASP A 68 -22.58 -3.61 -9.02
N HIS A 69 -22.77 -4.93 -8.88
CA HIS A 69 -23.81 -5.71 -9.57
C HIS A 69 -23.79 -5.61 -11.11
N ALA A 70 -22.64 -5.39 -11.72
CA ALA A 70 -22.51 -5.33 -13.18
C ALA A 70 -23.01 -6.62 -13.83
N GLN A 71 -23.89 -6.51 -14.86
CA GLN A 71 -24.56 -7.64 -15.49
C GLN A 71 -24.07 -7.93 -16.91
N ASN A 72 -23.30 -7.02 -17.50
CA ASN A 72 -22.86 -7.13 -18.87
C ASN A 72 -21.48 -6.47 -19.07
N ARG A 73 -20.91 -6.71 -20.27
CA ARG A 73 -19.59 -6.21 -20.63
C ARG A 73 -19.51 -4.68 -20.64
N ASP A 74 -20.55 -3.99 -21.07
CA ASP A 74 -20.54 -2.52 -21.18
C ASP A 74 -20.48 -1.86 -19.79
N GLN A 75 -21.18 -2.44 -18.82
CA GLN A 75 -21.09 -2.00 -17.42
C GLN A 75 -19.69 -2.28 -16.83
N ALA A 76 -19.14 -3.44 -17.11
CA ALA A 76 -17.78 -3.79 -16.69
C ALA A 76 -16.72 -2.91 -17.36
N GLU A 77 -16.90 -2.50 -18.63
CA GLU A 77 -15.97 -1.61 -19.33
C GLU A 77 -15.87 -0.24 -18.67
N LYS A 78 -16.98 0.28 -18.11
CA LYS A 78 -17.00 1.54 -17.36
C LYS A 78 -16.19 1.49 -16.06
N GLN A 79 -15.86 0.29 -15.58
CA GLN A 79 -15.08 0.08 -14.35
C GLN A 79 -13.59 -0.02 -14.63
N ARG A 80 -13.14 0.00 -15.87
CA ARG A 80 -11.72 -0.03 -16.25
C ARG A 80 -10.95 1.11 -15.60
N GLY A 81 -9.79 0.80 -15.01
CA GLY A 81 -8.90 1.76 -14.35
C GLY A 81 -9.35 2.19 -12.95
N LEU A 82 -10.47 1.66 -12.44
CA LEU A 82 -10.88 1.95 -11.06
C LEU A 82 -9.92 1.29 -10.08
N LEU A 83 -9.56 2.05 -9.05
CA LEU A 83 -8.78 1.58 -7.93
C LEU A 83 -9.71 1.08 -6.81
N LEU A 84 -9.41 -0.11 -6.31
CA LEU A 84 -10.19 -0.79 -5.29
C LEU A 84 -9.51 -0.66 -3.93
N TYR A 85 -10.27 -0.27 -2.93
CA TYR A 85 -9.81 -0.08 -1.57
C TYR A 85 -10.63 -0.93 -0.59
N VAL A 86 -10.05 -1.23 0.55
CA VAL A 86 -10.74 -1.75 1.74
C VAL A 86 -10.59 -0.75 2.89
N ASP A 87 -11.54 -0.76 3.81
CA ASP A 87 -11.35 -0.09 5.10
C ASP A 87 -10.36 -0.87 5.99
N ARG A 88 -9.88 -0.24 7.06
CA ARG A 88 -8.92 -0.89 7.95
C ARG A 88 -9.49 -2.09 8.71
N ALA A 89 -10.78 -2.16 8.93
CA ALA A 89 -11.41 -3.30 9.60
C ALA A 89 -11.31 -4.58 8.76
N HIS A 90 -11.22 -4.43 7.42
CA HIS A 90 -11.08 -5.52 6.47
C HIS A 90 -9.66 -5.58 5.84
N ALA A 91 -8.71 -4.82 6.38
CA ALA A 91 -7.32 -4.91 5.99
C ALA A 91 -6.70 -6.25 6.46
N VAL A 92 -5.60 -6.64 5.83
CA VAL A 92 -4.79 -7.77 6.32
C VAL A 92 -4.25 -7.41 7.70
N GLU A 93 -4.36 -8.33 8.65
CA GLU A 93 -3.63 -8.21 9.91
C GLU A 93 -2.13 -8.28 9.63
N LEU A 94 -1.41 -7.27 10.09
CA LEU A 94 0.04 -7.21 9.98
C LEU A 94 0.68 -7.80 11.24
N GLU A 95 1.82 -8.45 11.07
CA GLU A 95 2.65 -8.89 12.20
C GLU A 95 3.27 -7.67 12.91
N GLU A 96 3.72 -7.86 14.13
CA GLU A 96 4.41 -6.83 14.89
C GLU A 96 5.65 -6.34 14.13
N GLY A 97 5.76 -5.03 13.94
CA GLY A 97 6.83 -4.40 13.18
C GLY A 97 6.61 -4.32 11.67
N GLN A 98 5.48 -4.83 11.16
CA GLN A 98 5.07 -4.63 9.78
C GLN A 98 4.13 -3.43 9.64
N TYR A 99 4.26 -2.73 8.53
CA TYR A 99 3.48 -1.53 8.21
C TYR A 99 3.07 -1.54 6.75
N PHE A 100 1.90 -0.99 6.44
CA PHE A 100 1.53 -0.74 5.05
C PHE A 100 2.44 0.35 4.48
N ILE A 101 2.95 0.14 3.26
CA ILE A 101 3.81 1.12 2.58
C ILE A 101 3.11 2.48 2.50
N SER A 102 1.82 2.49 2.17
CA SER A 102 1.02 3.72 2.12
C SER A 102 1.00 4.54 3.41
N ASP A 103 1.18 3.88 4.56
CA ASP A 103 1.25 4.56 5.85
C ASP A 103 2.64 5.14 6.14
N LEU A 104 3.68 4.49 5.62
CA LEU A 104 5.06 4.93 5.78
C LEU A 104 5.40 6.12 4.89
N LEU A 105 4.78 6.21 3.71
CA LEU A 105 4.99 7.34 2.81
C LEU A 105 4.65 8.67 3.50
N GLU A 106 5.49 9.67 3.28
CA GLU A 106 5.42 11.01 3.88
C GLU A 106 5.68 11.05 5.40
N CYS A 107 5.99 9.91 6.06
CA CYS A 107 6.45 9.92 7.44
C CYS A 107 7.78 10.67 7.55
N ARG A 108 7.89 11.48 8.60
CA ARG A 108 9.11 12.19 8.96
C ARG A 108 10.07 11.22 9.65
N VAL A 109 11.32 11.24 9.22
CA VAL A 109 12.39 10.47 9.84
C VAL A 109 13.28 11.41 10.66
N ARG A 110 13.51 11.09 11.91
CA ARG A 110 14.36 11.85 12.82
C ARG A 110 15.26 10.94 13.63
N ASP A 111 16.33 11.49 14.17
CA ASP A 111 17.16 10.78 15.11
C ASP A 111 16.56 10.78 16.54
N GLN A 112 17.22 10.11 17.46
CA GLN A 112 16.81 10.05 18.87
C GLN A 112 16.92 11.40 19.61
N LYS A 113 17.66 12.37 19.06
CA LYS A 113 17.80 13.74 19.59
C LYS A 113 16.74 14.69 19.02
N GLY A 114 15.96 14.22 18.05
CA GLY A 114 14.92 14.99 17.40
C GLY A 114 15.36 15.76 16.15
N ASN A 115 16.58 15.57 15.67
CA ASN A 115 17.05 16.19 14.43
C ASN A 115 16.35 15.55 13.24
N ALA A 116 15.82 16.37 12.31
CA ALA A 116 15.17 15.88 11.12
C ALA A 116 16.20 15.33 10.13
N LEU A 117 15.99 14.09 9.70
CA LEU A 117 16.79 13.42 8.67
C LEU A 117 16.12 13.48 7.28
N GLY A 118 14.80 13.56 7.24
CA GLY A 118 14.05 13.70 6.00
C GLY A 118 12.63 13.16 6.07
N ILE A 119 12.08 12.88 4.88
CA ILE A 119 10.72 12.36 4.70
C ILE A 119 10.80 11.12 3.80
N ILE A 120 10.06 10.07 4.12
CA ILE A 120 9.98 8.87 3.28
C ILE A 120 9.26 9.21 1.98
N GLU A 121 9.96 9.08 0.85
CA GLU A 121 9.40 9.22 -0.51
C GLU A 121 8.92 7.87 -1.05
N ASP A 122 9.62 6.78 -0.72
CA ASP A 122 9.32 5.44 -1.22
C ASP A 122 9.82 4.37 -0.27
N VAL A 123 9.30 3.15 -0.43
CA VAL A 123 9.75 1.95 0.29
C VAL A 123 10.07 0.87 -0.72
N LEU A 124 11.34 0.56 -0.86
CA LEU A 124 11.85 -0.44 -1.78
C LEU A 124 11.88 -1.80 -1.10
N GLN A 125 11.50 -2.85 -1.84
CA GLN A 125 11.48 -4.23 -1.35
C GLN A 125 12.44 -5.13 -2.17
N PRO A 126 13.77 -4.95 -2.03
CA PRO A 126 14.75 -5.67 -2.84
C PRO A 126 14.92 -7.14 -2.43
N GLY A 127 14.38 -7.56 -1.29
CA GLY A 127 14.52 -8.91 -0.79
C GLY A 127 14.30 -9.07 0.70
N ALA A 128 15.33 -9.40 1.46
CA ALA A 128 15.21 -9.78 2.87
C ALA A 128 14.75 -8.65 3.80
N ASN A 129 15.09 -7.40 3.50
CA ASN A 129 14.70 -6.24 4.28
C ASN A 129 14.18 -5.14 3.34
N ASP A 130 13.16 -4.43 3.78
CA ASP A 130 12.72 -3.21 3.13
C ASP A 130 13.79 -2.12 3.25
N VAL A 131 13.77 -1.17 2.33
CA VAL A 131 14.67 -0.02 2.32
C VAL A 131 13.84 1.25 2.20
N TYR A 132 13.92 2.12 3.19
CA TYR A 132 13.31 3.44 3.10
C TYR A 132 14.12 4.34 2.20
N GLN A 133 13.50 4.89 1.15
CA GLN A 133 14.03 5.99 0.38
C GLN A 133 13.57 7.30 1.01
N ILE A 134 14.51 8.06 1.54
CA ILE A 134 14.26 9.25 2.35
C ILE A 134 14.80 10.47 1.61
N LYS A 135 13.95 11.46 1.40
CA LYS A 135 14.36 12.78 0.91
C LYS A 135 14.86 13.62 2.05
N CYS A 136 16.16 13.90 2.03
CA CYS A 136 16.82 14.71 3.03
C CYS A 136 16.52 16.21 2.85
N PRO A 137 16.66 17.02 3.92
CA PRO A 137 16.44 18.49 3.84
C PRO A 137 17.41 19.21 2.88
N ASP A 138 18.58 18.64 2.63
CA ASP A 138 19.59 19.17 1.69
C ASP A 138 19.35 18.78 0.23
N GLY A 139 18.27 18.02 -0.05
CA GLY A 139 17.86 17.58 -1.38
C GLY A 139 18.42 16.24 -1.81
N ARG A 140 19.38 15.67 -1.11
CA ARG A 140 19.89 14.31 -1.37
C ARG A 140 18.87 13.25 -1.00
N ARG A 141 19.04 12.06 -1.55
CA ARG A 141 18.32 10.86 -1.14
C ARG A 141 19.18 9.99 -0.22
N MET A 142 18.56 9.52 0.85
CA MET A 142 19.15 8.54 1.75
C MET A 142 18.37 7.22 1.62
N TYR A 143 19.09 6.13 1.41
CA TYR A 143 18.54 4.78 1.41
C TYR A 143 18.90 4.12 2.73
N LEU A 144 17.88 3.78 3.52
CA LEU A 144 18.05 3.24 4.86
C LEU A 144 17.39 1.86 4.97
N PRO A 145 18.15 0.77 5.13
CA PRO A 145 17.59 -0.55 5.37
C PRO A 145 16.80 -0.60 6.67
N VAL A 146 15.63 -1.22 6.63
CA VAL A 146 14.75 -1.40 7.79
C VAL A 146 15.28 -2.55 8.64
N LEU A 147 16.11 -2.21 9.63
CA LEU A 147 16.76 -3.15 10.52
C LEU A 147 16.36 -2.86 11.97
N PRO A 148 16.10 -3.90 12.82
CA PRO A 148 15.63 -3.71 14.19
C PRO A 148 16.58 -2.87 15.08
N PHE A 149 17.88 -2.90 14.78
CA PHE A 149 18.85 -2.11 15.53
C PHE A 149 19.00 -0.66 15.01
N VAL A 150 18.40 -0.34 13.87
CA VAL A 150 18.40 1.01 13.27
C VAL A 150 17.09 1.73 13.55
N ILE A 151 15.95 1.05 13.31
CA ILE A 151 14.62 1.62 13.53
C ILE A 151 14.25 1.46 15.00
N LYS A 152 14.13 2.56 15.72
CA LYS A 152 13.83 2.54 17.17
C LYS A 152 12.35 2.65 17.46
N GLN A 153 11.63 3.43 16.67
CA GLN A 153 10.20 3.64 16.86
C GLN A 153 9.55 4.00 15.54
N VAL A 154 8.36 3.47 15.30
CA VAL A 154 7.48 3.86 14.21
C VAL A 154 6.14 4.26 14.80
N ASP A 155 5.75 5.50 14.61
CA ASP A 155 4.44 6.02 14.98
C ASP A 155 3.70 6.48 13.71
N ILE A 156 2.95 5.56 13.13
CA ILE A 156 2.21 5.79 11.90
C ILE A 156 1.16 6.89 12.07
N LYS A 157 0.51 6.97 13.25
CA LYS A 157 -0.54 7.97 13.49
C LYS A 157 0.03 9.38 13.61
N ALA A 158 1.18 9.51 14.24
CA ALA A 158 1.91 10.78 14.34
C ALA A 158 2.67 11.09 13.03
N GLY A 159 2.89 10.09 12.16
CA GLY A 159 3.70 10.22 10.96
C GLY A 159 5.17 10.43 11.27
N ASP A 160 5.68 9.79 12.33
CA ASP A 160 7.06 9.93 12.80
C ASP A 160 7.78 8.57 12.90
N ILE A 161 9.02 8.54 12.45
CA ILE A 161 9.92 7.40 12.58
C ILE A 161 11.20 7.87 13.25
N VAL A 162 11.61 7.17 14.32
CA VAL A 162 12.84 7.46 15.04
C VAL A 162 13.89 6.40 14.72
N VAL A 163 15.07 6.86 14.35
CA VAL A 163 16.20 6.00 14.00
C VAL A 163 17.41 6.25 14.90
N ASP A 164 18.28 5.25 15.00
CA ASP A 164 19.53 5.33 15.72
C ASP A 164 20.59 6.03 14.86
N GLU A 165 20.93 7.28 15.20
CA GLU A 165 21.89 8.05 14.40
C GLU A 165 23.30 7.44 14.42
N GLU A 166 23.68 6.75 15.50
CA GLU A 166 25.01 6.14 15.62
C GLU A 166 25.21 4.99 14.64
N ARG A 167 24.09 4.37 14.18
CA ARG A 167 24.09 3.27 13.23
C ARG A 167 23.99 3.70 11.77
N LEU A 168 23.55 4.94 11.51
CA LEU A 168 23.39 5.43 10.16
C LEU A 168 24.67 5.34 9.29
N PRO A 169 25.87 5.69 9.79
CA PRO A 169 27.09 5.59 9.00
C PRO A 169 27.44 4.18 8.52
N GLU A 170 26.92 3.16 9.22
CA GLU A 170 27.18 1.76 8.91
C GLU A 170 26.27 1.21 7.80
N VAL A 171 25.07 1.78 7.64
CA VAL A 171 24.00 1.17 6.83
C VAL A 171 23.35 2.10 5.82
N ALA A 172 23.39 3.42 6.04
CA ALA A 172 22.76 4.39 5.15
C ALA A 172 23.61 4.67 3.91
N VAL A 173 22.99 4.69 2.75
CA VAL A 173 23.62 5.08 1.49
C VAL A 173 23.00 6.39 1.03
N PHE A 174 23.83 7.35 0.62
CA PHE A 174 23.38 8.64 0.11
C PHE A 174 23.60 8.73 -1.40
N GLU A 175 22.65 9.30 -2.09
CA GLU A 175 22.69 9.62 -3.51
C GLU A 175 22.40 11.10 -3.69
N ASP A 176 23.24 11.76 -4.51
CA ASP A 176 23.14 13.20 -4.83
C ASP A 176 22.05 13.46 -5.89
#